data_c640e70a6c8281c57706a3452e002236
#
_entry.id   c640e70a6c8281c57706a3452e002236
#
_cell.length_a   1.000
_cell.length_b   1.000
_cell.length_c   1.000
_cell.angle_alpha   90.00
_cell.angle_beta   90.00
_cell.angle_gamma   90.00
#
_symmetry.space_group_name_H-M   'P 1'
#
loop_
_entity.id
_entity.type
_entity.pdbx_description
1 polymer ?
#
loop_
_entity_poly.entity_id
_entity_poly.type
_entity_poly.pdbx_seq_one_letter_code
_entity_poly.pdbx_strand_id
1 'polypeptide(L)'
;HPKEQESFLRGEKMFFFKGGPYDFACATCHGVDGQRIRLQDLPNFQKADNAQRAFTTWPAYRVSQGAMRTMQWRLLDCFRQQRMPELEFLSPASIDLITYMGVKAKDGAMDAPAIKR
;
A
#
# COMPACT_ATOMS: atom_id res chain seq x y z
N HIS A 1 -21.02 -1.28 1.24
CA HIS A 1 -21.56 -2.32 0.34
C HIS A 1 -21.01 -3.68 0.73
N PRO A 2 -21.82 -4.78 0.70
CA PRO A 2 -21.35 -6.11 1.12
C PRO A 2 -20.10 -6.59 0.37
N LYS A 3 -20.00 -6.33 -0.93
CA LYS A 3 -18.82 -6.71 -1.72
C LYS A 3 -17.57 -5.94 -1.31
N GLU A 4 -17.71 -4.71 -0.90
CA GLU A 4 -16.60 -3.90 -0.38
C GLU A 4 -16.11 -4.47 0.95
N GLN A 5 -17.03 -4.87 1.84
CA GLN A 5 -16.68 -5.50 3.11
C GLN A 5 -15.94 -6.82 2.90
N GLU A 6 -16.39 -7.64 1.97
CA GLU A 6 -15.70 -8.89 1.62
C GLU A 6 -14.29 -8.64 1.10
N SER A 7 -14.16 -7.68 0.18
CA SER A 7 -12.87 -7.28 -0.37
C SER A 7 -11.95 -6.73 0.71
N PHE A 8 -12.48 -5.89 1.61
CA PHE A 8 -11.72 -5.38 2.75
C PHE A 8 -11.18 -6.51 3.62
N LEU A 9 -12.00 -7.50 3.97
CA LEU A 9 -11.57 -8.62 4.81
C LEU A 9 -10.49 -9.46 4.13
N ARG A 10 -10.59 -9.69 2.83
CA ARG A 10 -9.54 -10.39 2.09
C ARG A 10 -8.26 -9.56 2.03
N GLY A 11 -8.38 -8.27 1.78
CA GLY A 11 -7.25 -7.36 1.77
C GLY A 11 -6.55 -7.26 3.14
N GLU A 12 -7.32 -7.26 4.22
CA GLU A 12 -6.77 -7.29 5.58
C GLU A 12 -5.95 -8.55 5.81
N LYS A 13 -6.47 -9.71 5.43
CA LYS A 13 -5.71 -10.97 5.54
C LYS A 13 -4.40 -10.91 4.77
N MET A 14 -4.43 -10.35 3.57
CA MET A 14 -3.22 -10.20 2.75
C MET A 14 -2.23 -9.22 3.37
N PHE A 15 -2.72 -8.14 3.95
CA PHE A 15 -1.87 -7.11 4.59
C PHE A 15 -1.06 -7.70 5.74
N PHE A 16 -1.63 -8.63 6.49
CA PHE A 16 -0.97 -9.28 7.63
C PHE A 16 -0.32 -10.63 7.29
N PHE A 17 -0.51 -11.14 6.08
CA PHE A 17 0.05 -12.42 5.68
C PHE A 17 1.54 -12.29 5.39
N LYS A 18 2.34 -13.09 6.07
CA LYS A 18 3.78 -13.17 5.83
C LYS A 18 4.07 -14.07 4.65
N GLY A 19 4.87 -13.59 3.71
CA GLY A 19 5.22 -14.35 2.51
C GLY A 19 6.58 -13.98 1.97
N GLY A 20 7.02 -14.75 0.98
CA GLY A 20 8.29 -14.57 0.34
C GLY A 20 9.48 -15.04 1.18
N PRO A 21 10.70 -14.98 0.61
CA PRO A 21 11.91 -15.50 1.27
C PRO A 21 12.31 -14.73 2.52
N TYR A 22 11.83 -13.48 2.67
CA TYR A 22 12.12 -12.67 3.86
C TYR A 22 11.08 -12.84 4.98
N ASP A 23 10.04 -13.61 4.74
CA ASP A 23 8.94 -13.82 5.69
C ASP A 23 8.33 -12.50 6.20
N PHE A 24 8.15 -11.54 5.31
CA PHE A 24 7.56 -10.24 5.62
C PHE A 24 6.09 -10.19 5.18
N ALA A 25 5.30 -9.46 5.96
CA ALA A 25 3.97 -9.00 5.55
C ALA A 25 4.02 -7.49 5.27
N CYS A 26 2.99 -6.96 4.63
CA CYS A 26 2.83 -5.50 4.53
C CYS A 26 2.87 -4.88 5.93
N ALA A 27 2.20 -5.50 6.90
CA ALA A 27 2.16 -5.04 8.28
C ALA A 27 3.53 -5.02 8.96
N THR A 28 4.49 -5.83 8.53
CA THR A 28 5.83 -5.84 9.11
C THR A 28 6.46 -4.45 9.06
N CYS A 29 6.26 -3.74 7.95
CA CYS A 29 6.76 -2.38 7.76
C CYS A 29 5.68 -1.31 7.91
N HIS A 30 4.45 -1.59 7.51
CA HIS A 30 3.34 -0.63 7.46
C HIS A 30 2.31 -0.81 8.59
N GLY A 31 2.58 -1.65 9.55
CA GLY A 31 1.69 -1.89 10.70
C GLY A 31 2.23 -1.35 12.02
N VAL A 32 3.37 -0.70 12.02
CA VAL A 32 4.02 -0.14 13.23
C VAL A 32 4.60 1.23 12.93
N ASP A 33 4.75 2.05 13.98
CA ASP A 33 5.35 3.38 13.87
C ASP A 33 6.87 3.31 13.75
N GLY A 34 7.45 4.34 13.15
CA GLY A 34 8.90 4.56 13.17
C GLY A 34 9.70 3.67 12.25
N GLN A 35 9.04 2.91 11.38
CA GLN A 35 9.75 2.11 10.39
C GLN A 35 10.30 3.00 9.28
N ARG A 36 11.53 2.72 8.90
CA ARG A 36 12.23 3.51 7.89
C ARG A 36 13.04 2.61 6.99
N ILE A 37 12.96 2.87 5.69
CA ILE A 37 13.82 2.21 4.70
C ILE A 37 14.63 3.28 3.99
N ARG A 38 15.95 3.17 4.04
CA ARG A 38 16.87 4.16 3.52
C ARG A 38 16.60 5.52 4.17
N LEU A 39 16.22 6.53 3.40
CA LEU A 39 15.93 7.88 3.89
C LEU A 39 14.43 8.17 3.95
N GLN A 40 13.59 7.15 3.86
CA GLN A 40 12.14 7.31 3.80
C GLN A 40 11.47 6.68 5.01
N ASP A 41 10.60 7.45 5.65
CA ASP A 41 9.72 6.94 6.68
C ASP A 41 8.56 6.20 6.02
N LEU A 42 8.21 5.03 6.56
CA LEU A 42 7.12 4.22 6.04
C LEU A 42 5.82 4.56 6.80
N PRO A 43 4.70 4.75 6.08
CA PRO A 43 3.43 5.03 6.74
C PRO A 43 2.91 3.83 7.51
N ASN A 44 2.35 4.07 8.69
CA ASN A 44 1.64 3.06 9.44
C ASN A 44 0.16 3.07 9.07
N PHE A 45 -0.29 2.08 8.30
CA PHE A 45 -1.69 1.99 7.84
C PHE A 45 -2.68 1.63 8.95
N GLN A 46 -2.20 1.32 10.16
CA GLN A 46 -3.07 1.13 11.31
C GLN A 46 -3.50 2.46 11.95
N LYS A 47 -2.85 3.56 11.57
CA LYS A 47 -3.24 4.91 12.01
C LYS A 47 -3.92 5.65 10.87
N ALA A 48 -5.13 6.16 11.12
CA ALA A 48 -5.97 6.80 10.10
C ALA A 48 -5.28 7.97 9.40
N ASP A 49 -4.63 8.86 10.15
CA ASP A 49 -3.94 10.02 9.57
C ASP A 49 -2.76 9.62 8.67
N ASN A 50 -1.99 8.62 9.07
CA ASN A 50 -0.90 8.08 8.26
C ASN A 50 -1.41 7.40 7.00
N ALA A 51 -2.46 6.59 7.12
CA ALA A 51 -3.09 5.93 5.99
C ALA A 51 -3.65 6.95 4.99
N GLN A 52 -4.29 7.99 5.48
CA GLN A 52 -4.84 9.07 4.65
C GLN A 52 -3.72 9.75 3.85
N ARG A 53 -2.65 10.20 4.50
CA ARG A 53 -1.54 10.85 3.81
C ARG A 53 -0.85 9.94 2.80
N ALA A 54 -0.73 8.66 3.12
CA ALA A 54 -0.10 7.70 2.22
C ALA A 54 -0.96 7.42 0.98
N PHE A 55 -2.25 7.20 1.18
CA PHE A 55 -3.14 6.74 0.12
C PHE A 55 -3.62 7.86 -0.79
N THR A 56 -4.02 8.99 -0.22
CA THR A 56 -4.64 10.09 -0.99
C THR A 56 -3.66 10.88 -1.84
N THR A 57 -2.37 10.66 -1.69
CA THR A 57 -1.31 11.32 -2.48
C THR A 57 -0.95 10.57 -3.76
N TRP A 58 -1.56 9.41 -4.00
CA TRP A 58 -1.38 8.66 -5.23
C TRP A 58 -2.56 8.90 -6.20
N PRO A 59 -2.32 8.93 -7.52
CA PRO A 59 -1.05 8.69 -8.21
C PRO A 59 -0.01 9.77 -7.91
N ALA A 60 1.25 9.39 -7.95
CA ALA A 60 2.34 10.27 -7.58
C ALA A 60 3.49 10.23 -8.60
N TYR A 61 4.23 11.34 -8.69
CA TYR A 61 5.46 11.37 -9.46
C TYR A 61 6.60 10.76 -8.63
N ARG A 62 7.20 9.69 -9.16
CA ARG A 62 8.34 9.01 -8.52
C ARG A 62 9.64 9.56 -9.07
N VAL A 63 10.37 10.29 -8.26
CA VAL A 63 11.65 10.93 -8.66
C VAL A 63 12.66 9.88 -9.14
N SER A 64 12.76 8.76 -8.42
CA SER A 64 13.71 7.68 -8.77
C SER A 64 13.45 7.05 -10.13
N GLN A 65 12.28 7.26 -10.72
CA GLN A 65 11.88 6.66 -11.99
C GLN A 65 11.54 7.68 -13.07
N GLY A 66 11.49 8.95 -12.69
CA GLY A 66 11.16 10.02 -13.63
C GLY A 66 9.78 9.89 -14.26
N ALA A 67 8.80 9.32 -13.54
CA ALA A 67 7.49 9.03 -14.11
C ALA A 67 6.38 9.09 -13.05
N MET A 68 5.15 9.34 -13.54
CA MET A 68 3.93 9.17 -12.74
C MET A 68 3.65 7.69 -12.55
N ARG A 69 3.28 7.32 -11.31
CA ARG A 69 2.94 5.94 -10.96
C ARG A 69 1.63 5.90 -10.17
N THR A 70 0.87 4.82 -10.38
CA THR A 70 -0.36 4.56 -9.64
C THR A 70 -0.07 3.83 -8.33
N MET A 71 -1.07 3.77 -7.45
CA MET A 71 -0.98 2.96 -6.23
C MET A 71 -0.80 1.47 -6.57
N GLN A 72 -1.47 0.96 -7.61
CA GLN A 72 -1.29 -0.44 -8.04
C GLN A 72 0.16 -0.72 -8.43
N TRP A 73 0.76 0.18 -9.19
CA TRP A 73 2.17 0.03 -9.54
C TRP A 73 3.05 0.03 -8.28
N ARG A 74 2.73 0.87 -7.30
CA ARG A 74 3.49 0.93 -6.04
C ARG A 74 3.41 -0.39 -5.27
N LEU A 75 2.24 -1.03 -5.25
CA LEU A 75 2.06 -2.35 -4.64
C LEU A 75 2.91 -3.40 -5.36
N LEU A 76 2.87 -3.42 -6.69
CA LEU A 76 3.67 -4.33 -7.50
C LEU A 76 5.16 -4.17 -7.20
N ASP A 77 5.62 -2.93 -7.10
CA ASP A 77 7.02 -2.62 -6.80
C ASP A 77 7.43 -3.11 -5.40
N CYS A 78 6.57 -2.96 -4.40
CA CYS A 78 6.81 -3.50 -3.06
C CYS A 78 6.91 -5.04 -3.08
N PHE A 79 6.01 -5.71 -3.77
CA PHE A 79 6.04 -7.16 -3.92
C PHE A 79 7.35 -7.61 -4.54
N ARG A 80 7.77 -6.95 -5.62
CA ARG A 80 9.03 -7.23 -6.29
C ARG A 80 10.23 -7.03 -5.36
N GLN A 81 10.28 -5.92 -4.64
CA GLN A 81 11.40 -5.61 -3.75
C GLN A 81 11.50 -6.60 -2.60
N GLN A 82 10.38 -7.08 -2.09
CA GLN A 82 10.34 -8.06 -1.00
C GLN A 82 10.40 -9.50 -1.51
N ARG A 83 10.57 -9.71 -2.81
CA ARG A 83 10.66 -11.03 -3.42
C ARG A 83 9.44 -11.90 -3.16
N MET A 84 8.30 -11.27 -2.99
CA MET A 84 7.01 -11.94 -2.88
C MET A 84 6.55 -12.40 -4.27
N PRO A 85 5.61 -13.37 -4.35
CA PRO A 85 5.00 -13.74 -5.62
C PRO A 85 4.44 -12.52 -6.35
N GLU A 86 4.54 -12.53 -7.68
CA GLU A 86 4.16 -11.39 -8.51
C GLU A 86 2.69 -10.99 -8.27
N LEU A 87 2.47 -9.70 -8.10
CA LEU A 87 1.13 -9.12 -8.01
C LEU A 87 0.76 -8.54 -9.38
N GLU A 88 -0.26 -9.09 -10.00
CA GLU A 88 -0.73 -8.61 -11.30
C GLU A 88 -1.64 -7.39 -11.15
N PHE A 89 -1.56 -6.45 -12.11
CA PHE A 89 -2.47 -5.31 -12.17
C PHE A 89 -3.91 -5.77 -12.33
N LEU A 90 -4.82 -5.12 -11.60
CA LEU A 90 -6.26 -5.39 -11.60
C LEU A 90 -6.63 -6.83 -11.21
N SER A 91 -5.70 -7.58 -10.64
CA SER A 91 -6.01 -8.89 -10.06
C SER A 91 -6.90 -8.75 -8.83
N PRO A 92 -7.67 -9.78 -8.47
CA PRO A 92 -8.44 -9.75 -7.22
C PRO A 92 -7.59 -9.37 -6.01
N ALA A 93 -6.37 -9.87 -5.94
CA ALA A 93 -5.44 -9.56 -4.86
C ALA A 93 -5.09 -8.08 -4.78
N SER A 94 -4.77 -7.46 -5.92
CA SER A 94 -4.45 -6.03 -5.96
C SER A 94 -5.66 -5.17 -5.60
N ILE A 95 -6.85 -5.55 -6.07
CA ILE A 95 -8.10 -4.87 -5.77
C ILE A 95 -8.40 -4.96 -4.27
N ASP A 96 -8.28 -6.14 -3.69
CA ASP A 96 -8.55 -6.35 -2.27
C ASP A 96 -7.60 -5.54 -1.37
N LEU A 97 -6.30 -5.52 -1.70
CA LEU A 97 -5.33 -4.70 -0.97
C LEU A 97 -5.63 -3.21 -1.07
N ILE A 98 -5.96 -2.72 -2.27
CA ILE A 98 -6.30 -1.30 -2.45
C ILE A 98 -7.60 -0.97 -1.69
N THR A 99 -8.58 -1.85 -1.69
CA THR A 99 -9.81 -1.67 -0.92
C THR A 99 -9.51 -1.57 0.58
N TYR A 100 -8.69 -2.47 1.09
CA TYR A 100 -8.26 -2.41 2.50
C TYR A 100 -7.59 -1.09 2.84
N MET A 101 -6.61 -0.69 2.04
CA MET A 101 -5.87 0.54 2.26
C MET A 101 -6.77 1.77 2.12
N GLY A 102 -7.68 1.77 1.16
CA GLY A 102 -8.63 2.87 0.96
C GLY A 102 -9.61 3.02 2.11
N VAL A 103 -10.09 1.93 2.70
CA VAL A 103 -10.95 1.96 3.89
C VAL A 103 -10.17 2.49 5.10
N LYS A 104 -8.91 2.09 5.26
CA LYS A 104 -8.04 2.64 6.31
C LYS A 104 -7.79 4.13 6.15
N ALA A 105 -7.80 4.61 4.91
CA ALA A 105 -7.61 6.02 4.57
C ALA A 105 -8.95 6.79 4.45
N LYS A 106 -10.04 6.23 4.92
CA LYS A 106 -11.36 6.82 4.83
C LYS A 106 -11.37 8.28 5.34
N ASP A 107 -12.13 9.12 4.64
CA ASP A 107 -12.30 10.55 4.91
C ASP A 107 -11.04 11.40 4.67
N GLY A 108 -9.98 10.83 4.13
CA GLY A 108 -8.82 11.60 3.71
C GLY A 108 -9.12 12.42 2.45
N ALA A 109 -8.71 13.69 2.45
CA ALA A 109 -8.86 14.55 1.27
C ALA A 109 -7.84 14.16 0.21
N MET A 110 -8.28 14.06 -1.05
CA MET A 110 -7.36 13.78 -2.16
C MET A 110 -6.33 14.89 -2.32
N ASP A 111 -5.08 14.51 -2.34
CA ASP A 111 -3.95 15.44 -2.45
C ASP A 111 -2.95 14.93 -3.51
N ALA A 112 -3.48 14.30 -4.54
CA ALA A 112 -2.69 13.84 -5.67
C ALA A 112 -2.66 14.92 -6.77
N PRO A 113 -1.60 14.96 -7.59
CA PRO A 113 -0.41 14.14 -7.48
C PRO A 113 0.59 14.69 -6.47
N ALA A 114 1.27 13.80 -5.75
CA ALA A 114 2.40 14.18 -4.91
C ALA A 114 3.72 13.85 -5.60
N ILE A 115 4.82 14.33 -5.01
CA ILE A 115 6.16 13.98 -5.45
C ILE A 115 6.74 13.05 -4.39
N LYS A 116 7.19 11.87 -4.82
CA LYS A 116 7.76 10.84 -3.95
C LYS A 116 9.07 10.31 -4.51
N ARG A 117 9.92 9.83 -3.64
CA ARG A 117 11.18 9.18 -4.04
C ARG A 117 11.01 7.85 -4.71
#